data_e804a0dae00e3f0eaab4401ad67e090f
#
_entry.id   e804a0dae00e3f0eaab4401ad67e090f
#
_cell.length_a   1.000
_cell.length_b   1.000
_cell.length_c   1.000
_cell.angle_alpha   90.00
_cell.angle_beta   90.00
_cell.angle_gamma   90.00
#
_symmetry.space_group_name_H-M   'P 1'
#
loop_
_entity.id
_entity.type
_entity.pdbx_description
1 polymer ?
#
loop_
_entity_poly.entity_id
_entity_poly.type
_entity_poly.pdbx_seq_one_letter_code
_entity_poly.pdbx_strand_id
1 'polypeptide(L)' 'MDLMEIKEKERLSREEAAARLRALADALARHNEVEFDRGGVRFKVHVPDEVDFKLEIEIGDDERELEVELTW' A
#
# COMPACT_ATOMS: atom_id res chain seq x y z
N MET A 1 14.63 6.55 -12.10
CA MET A 1 14.50 5.23 -12.76
C MET A 1 13.92 4.22 -11.79
N ASP A 2 12.91 3.50 -12.24
CA ASP A 2 12.33 2.43 -11.43
C ASP A 2 13.10 1.14 -11.65
N LEU A 3 13.59 0.56 -10.57
CA LEU A 3 14.25 -0.74 -10.61
C LEU A 3 13.24 -1.86 -10.63
N MET A 4 12.12 -1.66 -9.95
CA MET A 4 11.03 -2.63 -9.86
C MET A 4 9.75 -1.91 -9.50
N GLU A 5 8.65 -2.39 -10.08
CA GLU A 5 7.33 -1.90 -9.72
C GLU A 5 6.39 -3.09 -9.59
N ILE A 6 5.66 -3.14 -8.47
CA ILE A 6 4.65 -4.17 -8.22
C ILE A 6 3.34 -3.46 -7.97
N LYS A 7 2.35 -3.75 -8.80
CA LYS A 7 1.01 -3.19 -8.66
C LYS A 7 -0.01 -4.28 -8.45
N GLU A 8 -0.95 -4.01 -7.55
CA GLU A 8 -2.12 -4.84 -7.37
C GLU A 8 -3.34 -3.96 -7.51
N LYS A 9 -4.30 -4.43 -8.28
CA LYS A 9 -5.59 -3.76 -8.40
C LYS A 9 -6.68 -4.80 -8.34
N GLU A 10 -7.60 -4.65 -7.40
CA GLU A 10 -8.63 -5.64 -7.14
C GLU A 10 -9.90 -4.96 -6.67
N ARG A 11 -11.03 -5.51 -7.11
CA ARG A 11 -12.32 -5.01 -6.64
C ARG A 11 -12.71 -5.76 -5.37
N LEU A 12 -12.84 -5.01 -4.28
CA LEU A 12 -13.13 -5.54 -2.95
C LEU A 12 -14.32 -4.82 -2.34
N SER A 13 -14.92 -5.43 -1.33
CA SER A 13 -15.83 -4.70 -0.47
C SER A 13 -15.04 -3.66 0.33
N ARG A 14 -15.73 -2.64 0.83
CA ARG A 14 -15.10 -1.63 1.68
C ARG A 14 -14.48 -2.27 2.94
N GLU A 15 -15.16 -3.24 3.52
CA GLU A 15 -14.69 -3.95 4.71
C GLU A 15 -13.43 -4.77 4.43
N GLU A 16 -13.36 -5.41 3.28
CA GLU A 16 -12.16 -6.15 2.86
C GLU A 16 -11.00 -5.20 2.59
N ALA A 17 -11.26 -4.06 1.97
CA ALA A 17 -10.25 -3.04 1.74
C ALA A 17 -9.71 -2.52 3.10
N ALA A 18 -10.59 -2.28 4.05
CA ALA A 18 -10.20 -1.86 5.39
C ALA A 18 -9.34 -2.92 6.09
N ALA A 19 -9.69 -4.20 5.93
CA ALA A 19 -8.91 -5.30 6.50
C ALA A 19 -7.51 -5.37 5.92
N ARG A 20 -7.36 -5.15 4.64
CA ARG A 20 -6.04 -5.10 3.98
C ARG A 20 -5.21 -3.93 4.46
N LEU A 21 -5.81 -2.78 4.65
CA LEU A 21 -5.13 -1.60 5.19
C LEU A 21 -4.65 -1.84 6.62
N ARG A 22 -5.47 -2.51 7.44
CA ARG A 22 -5.07 -2.87 8.81
C ARG A 22 -3.88 -3.82 8.81
N ALA A 23 -3.90 -4.82 7.94
CA ALA A 23 -2.81 -5.78 7.83
C ALA A 23 -1.50 -5.08 7.42
N LEU A 24 -1.58 -4.15 6.46
CA LEU A 24 -0.44 -3.35 6.04
C LEU A 24 0.08 -2.49 7.19
N ALA A 25 -0.80 -1.82 7.90
CA ALA A 25 -0.43 -0.99 9.05
C ALA A 25 0.25 -1.82 10.14
N ASP A 26 -0.27 -3.02 10.43
CA ASP A 26 0.33 -3.93 11.40
C ASP A 26 1.72 -4.39 10.99
N ALA A 27 1.91 -4.70 9.71
CA ALA A 27 3.22 -5.10 9.19
C ALA A 27 4.25 -3.98 9.36
N LEU A 28 3.86 -2.75 9.04
CA LEU A 28 4.72 -1.58 9.21
C LEU A 28 5.09 -1.35 10.68
N ALA A 29 4.12 -1.52 11.59
CA ALA A 29 4.34 -1.27 13.00
C ALA A 29 5.19 -2.35 13.68
N ARG A 30 5.09 -3.61 13.22
CA ARG A 30 5.72 -4.75 13.90
C ARG A 30 7.02 -5.22 13.26
N HIS A 31 7.14 -5.11 11.95
CA HIS A 31 8.23 -5.77 11.22
C HIS A 31 9.14 -4.83 10.46
N ASN A 32 8.82 -3.55 10.41
CA ASN A 32 9.59 -2.57 9.65
C ASN A 32 9.74 -2.98 8.18
N GLU A 33 8.78 -3.76 7.67
CA GLU A 33 8.81 -4.20 6.28
C GLU A 33 7.42 -4.53 5.77
N VAL A 34 7.29 -4.50 4.45
CA VAL A 34 6.08 -4.93 3.76
C VAL A 34 6.40 -6.08 2.83
N GLU A 35 5.47 -7.02 2.70
CA GLU A 35 5.62 -8.19 1.85
C GLU A 35 4.64 -8.16 0.71
N PHE A 36 5.11 -8.58 -0.46
CA PHE A 36 4.28 -8.76 -1.65
C PHE A 36 4.56 -10.12 -2.27
N ASP A 37 3.51 -10.80 -2.72
CA ASP A 37 3.61 -12.03 -3.48
C ASP A 37 3.30 -11.74 -4.94
N ARG A 38 4.18 -12.16 -5.82
CA ARG A 38 3.98 -12.03 -7.26
C ARG A 38 4.49 -13.28 -7.96
N GLY A 39 3.59 -13.98 -8.63
CA GLY A 39 3.96 -15.19 -9.37
C GLY A 39 4.60 -16.24 -8.49
N GLY A 40 4.17 -16.38 -7.24
CA GLY A 40 4.74 -17.33 -6.29
C GLY A 40 6.04 -16.88 -5.63
N VAL A 41 6.53 -15.71 -5.98
CA VAL A 41 7.73 -15.13 -5.38
C VAL A 41 7.33 -14.07 -4.36
N ARG A 42 7.92 -14.17 -3.16
CA ARG A 42 7.67 -13.23 -2.08
C ARG A 42 8.75 -12.17 -2.05
N PHE A 43 8.33 -10.91 -2.11
CA PHE A 43 9.22 -9.76 -1.99
C PHE A 43 9.02 -9.09 -0.64
N LYS A 44 10.12 -8.74 0.00
CA LYS A 44 10.11 -7.99 1.25
C LYS A 44 10.78 -6.65 1.03
N VAL A 45 10.12 -5.58 1.43
CA VAL A 45 10.65 -4.23 1.30
C VAL A 45 10.81 -3.65 2.70
N HIS A 46 12.03 -3.30 3.05
CA HIS A 46 12.33 -2.66 4.33
C HIS A 46 11.84 -1.22 4.33
N VAL A 47 11.21 -0.82 5.42
CA VAL A 47 10.71 0.55 5.62
C VAL A 47 11.46 1.17 6.80
N PRO A 48 12.16 2.30 6.60
CA PRO A 48 12.92 2.94 7.68
C PRO A 48 12.03 3.57 8.74
N ASP A 49 12.66 4.08 9.79
CA ASP A 49 11.94 4.66 10.93
C ASP A 49 11.12 5.89 10.57
N GLU A 50 11.55 6.63 9.56
CA GLU A 50 10.86 7.83 9.11
C GLU A 50 10.51 7.72 7.63
N VAL A 51 9.30 8.14 7.29
CA VAL A 51 8.82 8.14 5.92
C VAL A 51 8.03 9.41 5.67
N ASP A 52 7.93 9.79 4.41
CA ASP A 52 7.01 10.84 3.99
C ASP A 52 5.64 10.21 3.75
N PHE A 53 4.64 10.72 4.43
CA PHE A 53 3.27 10.24 4.35
C PHE A 53 2.40 11.23 3.60
N LYS A 54 1.69 10.75 2.59
CA LYS A 54 0.76 11.56 1.82
C LYS A 54 -0.61 10.90 1.81
N LEU A 55 -1.63 11.66 2.14
CA LEU A 55 -3.01 11.25 2.03
C LEU A 55 -3.71 12.22 1.09
N GLU A 56 -4.31 11.71 0.04
CA GLU A 56 -4.97 12.53 -0.97
C GLU A 56 -6.38 12.01 -1.25
N ILE A 57 -7.32 12.93 -1.33
CA ILE A 57 -8.70 12.64 -1.74
C ILE A 57 -9.01 13.49 -2.95
N GLU A 58 -9.41 12.85 -4.03
CA GLU A 58 -9.78 13.53 -5.26
C GLU A 58 -11.24 13.23 -5.60
N ILE A 59 -12.00 14.26 -5.89
CA ILE A 59 -13.40 14.14 -6.24
C ILE A 59 -13.60 14.71 -7.64
N GLY A 60 -13.91 13.84 -8.59
CA GLY A 60 -14.22 14.19 -9.96
C GLY A 60 -15.71 14.00 -10.24
N ASP A 61 -16.11 14.20 -11.48
CA ASP A 61 -17.51 14.06 -11.89
C ASP A 61 -18.01 12.63 -11.81
N ASP A 62 -17.20 11.67 -12.26
CA ASP A 62 -17.57 10.26 -12.34
C ASP A 62 -16.83 9.38 -11.37
N GLU A 63 -15.76 9.88 -10.76
CA GLU A 63 -14.85 9.07 -9.99
C GLU A 63 -14.37 9.78 -8.75
N ARG A 64 -14.18 9.00 -7.69
CA ARG A 64 -13.56 9.46 -6.45
C ARG A 64 -12.41 8.56 -6.10
N GLU A 65 -11.36 9.15 -5.55
CA GLU A 65 -10.15 8.42 -5.22
C GLU A 65 -9.62 8.82 -3.86
N LEU A 66 -9.22 7.81 -3.09
CA LEU A 66 -8.50 7.98 -1.84
C LEU A 66 -7.15 7.33 -2.03
N GLU A 67 -6.07 8.09 -1.88
CA GLU A 67 -4.72 7.60 -2.07
C GLU A 67 -3.88 7.78 -0.82
N VAL A 68 -3.17 6.73 -0.45
CA VAL A 68 -2.21 6.75 0.65
C VAL A 68 -0.84 6.40 0.05
N GLU A 69 0.13 7.26 0.29
CA GLU A 69 1.48 7.07 -0.25
C GLU A 69 2.51 7.25 0.84
N LEU A 70 3.44 6.31 0.91
CA LEU A 70 4.62 6.40 1.76
C LEU A 70 5.85 6.37 0.87
N THR A 71 6.74 7.32 1.08
CA THR A 71 8.00 7.40 0.32
C THR A 71 9.17 7.60 1.25
N TRP A 72 10.32 7.05 0.85
CA TRP A 72 11.55 7.19 1.63
C TRP A 72 12.80 7.04 0.76
#